data_09ce4421bc7ab614a7c4ed62f889cbdb
#
_entry.id   09ce4421bc7ab614a7c4ed62f889cbdb
#
_cell.length_a   1.000
_cell.length_b   1.000
_cell.length_c   1.000
_cell.angle_alpha   90.00
_cell.angle_beta   90.00
_cell.angle_gamma   90.00
#
_symmetry.space_group_name_H-M   'P 1'
#
loop_
_entity.id
_entity.type
_entity.pdbx_description
1 polymer ?
#
loop_
_entity_poly.entity_id
_entity_poly.type
_entity_poly.pdbx_seq_one_letter_code
_entity_poly.pdbx_strand_id
1 'polypeptide(L)'
;MSVVLTTEQREQAGSNSYNRFEYQVHWIVYHIIGKLQDDVECIVFCEFHDDMAEFSTDNQQYEFYQIKTKEQKSDWTIAEMSKREHNKKGDYKKSFLGFIFYNYLTFGTECSHCYFISNNAFDKEVLLWQAIIEDGKKLQIENVALYEKIKGRIKNEFTNNMPSNFDAVFDVFIQNTFVHQSDLQLTTYENQTKGEFFNYLSDKDISTNTANHIFQQLLNDVRKKSKEKINVPISIKRLIEKKGIDVAEISK
;
A
#
# COMPACT_ATOMS: atom_id res chain seq x y z
N MET A 1 32.72 -31.44 -5.51
CA MET A 1 31.97 -30.18 -5.35
C MET A 1 32.09 -29.72 -3.90
N SER A 2 32.29 -28.43 -3.66
CA SER A 2 32.38 -27.92 -2.28
C SER A 2 31.03 -28.07 -1.57
N VAL A 3 31.03 -28.56 -0.32
CA VAL A 3 29.84 -28.71 0.52
C VAL A 3 29.10 -27.38 0.69
N VAL A 4 29.84 -26.25 0.73
CA VAL A 4 29.27 -24.89 0.78
C VAL A 4 28.36 -24.59 -0.40
N LEU A 5 28.66 -25.10 -1.59
CA LEU A 5 27.88 -24.85 -2.81
C LEU A 5 26.64 -25.77 -2.94
N THR A 6 26.56 -26.82 -2.11
CA THR A 6 25.47 -27.81 -2.14
C THR A 6 24.58 -27.79 -0.90
N THR A 7 24.95 -26.96 0.08
CA THR A 7 24.17 -26.81 1.33
C THR A 7 23.19 -25.65 1.18
N GLU A 8 21.92 -25.89 1.49
CA GLU A 8 20.89 -24.85 1.48
C GLU A 8 21.21 -23.73 2.48
N GLN A 9 20.86 -22.52 2.12
CA GLN A 9 21.03 -21.34 3.00
C GLN A 9 20.13 -21.50 4.23
N ARG A 10 20.72 -21.36 5.42
CA ARG A 10 19.99 -21.51 6.69
C ARG A 10 19.07 -20.35 7.02
N GLU A 11 19.38 -19.15 6.52
CA GLU A 11 18.64 -17.92 6.83
C GLU A 11 18.34 -17.15 5.55
N GLN A 12 17.06 -17.12 5.17
CA GLN A 12 16.56 -16.32 4.05
C GLN A 12 15.68 -15.14 4.51
N ALA A 13 15.35 -15.09 5.82
CA ALA A 13 14.42 -14.08 6.36
C ALA A 13 14.88 -12.63 6.13
N GLY A 14 16.19 -12.38 6.21
CA GLY A 14 16.77 -11.06 5.95
C GLY A 14 16.63 -10.64 4.48
N SER A 15 16.97 -11.55 3.56
CA SER A 15 16.83 -11.31 2.11
C SER A 15 15.37 -11.09 1.71
N ASN A 16 14.45 -11.90 2.26
CA ASN A 16 13.02 -11.77 1.96
C ASN A 16 12.46 -10.44 2.49
N SER A 17 12.86 -10.01 3.69
CA SER A 17 12.44 -8.71 4.23
C SER A 17 12.99 -7.55 3.40
N TYR A 18 14.24 -7.63 2.96
CA TYR A 18 14.85 -6.64 2.09
C TYR A 18 14.16 -6.57 0.73
N ASN A 19 13.90 -7.71 0.09
CA ASN A 19 13.22 -7.77 -1.20
C ASN A 19 11.80 -7.20 -1.14
N ARG A 20 11.07 -7.45 -0.05
CA ARG A 20 9.73 -6.85 0.16
C ARG A 20 9.80 -5.34 0.32
N PHE A 21 10.77 -4.85 1.08
CA PHE A 21 10.99 -3.40 1.22
C PHE A 21 11.37 -2.74 -0.11
N GLU A 22 12.31 -3.34 -0.87
CA GLU A 22 12.69 -2.81 -2.19
C GLU A 22 11.50 -2.84 -3.17
N TYR A 23 10.68 -3.88 -3.15
CA TYR A 23 9.44 -3.91 -3.92
C TYR A 23 8.52 -2.74 -3.56
N GLN A 24 8.32 -2.46 -2.27
CA GLN A 24 7.50 -1.32 -1.82
C GLN A 24 8.09 0.01 -2.30
N VAL A 25 9.41 0.20 -2.20
CA VAL A 25 10.09 1.39 -2.71
C VAL A 25 9.83 1.58 -4.20
N HIS A 26 10.00 0.54 -4.99
CA HIS A 26 9.76 0.60 -6.44
C HIS A 26 8.28 0.82 -6.76
N TRP A 27 7.37 0.22 -6.00
CA TRP A 27 5.94 0.45 -6.19
C TRP A 27 5.56 1.90 -5.90
N ILE A 28 6.10 2.52 -4.83
CA ILE A 28 5.88 3.94 -4.53
C ILE A 28 6.39 4.82 -5.67
N VAL A 29 7.59 4.54 -6.19
CA VAL A 29 8.13 5.27 -7.35
C VAL A 29 7.27 5.08 -8.59
N TYR A 30 6.80 3.84 -8.86
CA TYR A 30 5.90 3.54 -9.96
C TYR A 30 4.58 4.34 -9.86
N HIS A 31 4.01 4.40 -8.66
CA HIS A 31 2.82 5.20 -8.37
C HIS A 31 3.06 6.71 -8.61
N ILE A 32 4.19 7.24 -8.13
CA ILE A 32 4.57 8.64 -8.39
C ILE A 32 4.69 8.92 -9.89
N ILE A 33 5.28 8.01 -10.67
CA ILE A 33 5.39 8.15 -12.12
C ILE A 33 4.00 8.21 -12.76
N GLY A 34 3.06 7.37 -12.35
CA GLY A 34 1.67 7.44 -12.82
C GLY A 34 1.02 8.80 -12.53
N LYS A 35 1.21 9.35 -11.32
CA LYS A 35 0.71 10.70 -10.98
C LYS A 35 1.33 11.80 -11.84
N LEU A 36 2.64 11.68 -12.16
CA LEU A 36 3.32 12.60 -13.06
C LEU A 36 2.81 12.51 -14.50
N GLN A 37 2.45 11.32 -14.97
CA GLN A 37 1.84 11.09 -16.29
C GLN A 37 0.44 11.70 -16.39
N ASP A 38 -0.34 11.58 -15.31
CA ASP A 38 -1.71 12.05 -15.20
C ASP A 38 -1.81 13.55 -14.81
N ASP A 39 -0.65 14.23 -14.60
CA ASP A 39 -0.55 15.63 -14.14
C ASP A 39 -1.31 15.89 -12.81
N VAL A 40 -1.25 14.93 -11.89
CA VAL A 40 -1.92 14.99 -10.59
C VAL A 40 -0.98 15.54 -9.53
N GLU A 41 -1.37 16.66 -8.92
CA GLU A 41 -0.63 17.26 -7.79
C GLU A 41 -1.04 16.58 -6.47
N CYS A 42 -0.08 15.94 -5.83
CA CYS A 42 -0.27 15.32 -4.52
C CYS A 42 1.05 15.24 -3.74
N ILE A 43 0.95 14.94 -2.46
CA ILE A 43 2.10 14.66 -1.61
C ILE A 43 2.06 13.18 -1.20
N VAL A 44 3.10 12.44 -1.54
CA VAL A 44 3.25 11.03 -1.16
C VAL A 44 4.08 10.94 0.11
N PHE A 45 3.52 10.35 1.18
CA PHE A 45 4.21 10.08 2.43
C PHE A 45 4.64 8.61 2.50
N CYS A 46 5.94 8.37 2.74
CA CYS A 46 6.51 7.02 2.82
C CYS A 46 6.47 6.50 4.27
N GLU A 47 5.96 5.27 4.49
CA GLU A 47 5.89 4.65 5.82
C GLU A 47 5.27 5.59 6.89
N PHE A 48 4.09 6.13 6.57
CA PHE A 48 3.34 7.00 7.47
C PHE A 48 1.90 6.50 7.61
N HIS A 49 1.60 5.89 8.74
CA HIS A 49 0.38 5.17 9.10
C HIS A 49 0.10 3.89 8.30
N ASP A 50 0.65 3.76 7.09
CA ASP A 50 0.67 2.56 6.27
C ASP A 50 1.98 2.53 5.45
N ASP A 51 2.15 1.55 4.54
CA ASP A 51 3.34 1.47 3.68
C ASP A 51 3.51 2.75 2.84
N MET A 52 2.39 3.37 2.41
CA MET A 52 2.33 4.68 1.78
C MET A 52 1.03 5.40 2.14
N ALA A 53 1.07 6.73 2.28
CA ALA A 53 -0.11 7.58 2.27
C ALA A 53 0.03 8.65 1.19
N GLU A 54 -1.05 8.95 0.49
CA GLU A 54 -1.15 10.05 -0.47
C GLU A 54 -2.06 11.13 0.11
N PHE A 55 -1.62 12.37 0.05
CA PHE A 55 -2.41 13.53 0.47
C PHE A 55 -2.79 14.36 -0.73
N SER A 56 -4.07 14.49 -0.98
CA SER A 56 -4.63 15.40 -1.97
C SER A 56 -4.69 16.82 -1.40
N THR A 57 -4.04 17.76 -2.08
CA THR A 57 -4.04 19.17 -1.70
C THR A 57 -5.39 19.84 -1.94
N ASP A 58 -6.18 19.32 -2.88
CA ASP A 58 -7.46 19.92 -3.30
C ASP A 58 -8.58 19.67 -2.28
N ASN A 59 -8.72 18.42 -1.83
CA ASN A 59 -9.80 18.02 -0.92
C ASN A 59 -9.35 17.83 0.54
N GLN A 60 -8.05 17.99 0.82
CA GLN A 60 -7.46 17.85 2.15
C GLN A 60 -7.69 16.47 2.77
N GLN A 61 -7.68 15.41 1.96
CA GLN A 61 -7.92 14.03 2.38
C GLN A 61 -6.71 13.16 2.11
N TYR A 62 -6.63 12.05 2.86
CA TYR A 62 -5.60 11.03 2.71
C TYR A 62 -6.17 9.77 2.10
N GLU A 63 -5.37 9.16 1.24
CA GLU A 63 -5.52 7.80 0.79
C GLU A 63 -4.38 6.96 1.38
N PHE A 64 -4.69 5.75 1.86
CA PHE A 64 -3.70 4.88 2.47
C PHE A 64 -3.51 3.61 1.64
N TYR A 65 -2.25 3.23 1.46
CA TYR A 65 -1.87 2.11 0.61
C TYR A 65 -1.07 1.08 1.40
N GLN A 66 -1.61 -0.13 1.47
CA GLN A 66 -0.96 -1.28 2.08
C GLN A 66 -0.43 -2.18 0.97
N ILE A 67 0.91 -2.27 0.84
CA ILE A 67 1.59 -2.96 -0.26
C ILE A 67 2.12 -4.30 0.25
N LYS A 68 1.59 -5.40 -0.27
CA LYS A 68 1.93 -6.76 0.18
C LYS A 68 2.38 -7.63 -0.98
N THR A 69 3.39 -8.46 -0.72
CA THR A 69 3.94 -9.38 -1.70
C THR A 69 3.80 -10.83 -1.25
N LYS A 70 3.57 -11.72 -2.21
CA LYS A 70 3.67 -13.16 -2.04
C LYS A 70 4.67 -13.73 -3.04
N GLU A 71 5.58 -14.58 -2.59
CA GLU A 71 6.51 -15.31 -3.45
C GLU A 71 5.82 -16.47 -4.16
N GLN A 72 4.90 -17.14 -3.47
CA GLN A 72 4.09 -18.20 -4.03
C GLN A 72 2.92 -17.63 -4.83
N LYS A 73 2.66 -18.18 -6.00
CA LYS A 73 1.49 -17.84 -6.82
C LYS A 73 0.22 -18.43 -6.18
N SER A 74 -0.39 -17.66 -5.29
CA SER A 74 -1.69 -17.99 -4.70
C SER A 74 -2.51 -16.72 -4.56
N ASP A 75 -3.80 -16.80 -4.86
CA ASP A 75 -4.69 -15.66 -4.76
C ASP A 75 -4.88 -15.20 -3.32
N TRP A 76 -5.09 -13.92 -3.12
CA TRP A 76 -5.48 -13.37 -1.84
C TRP A 76 -6.97 -13.64 -1.58
N THR A 77 -7.26 -14.21 -0.41
CA THR A 77 -8.61 -14.49 0.04
C THR A 77 -9.01 -13.55 1.18
N ILE A 78 -10.31 -13.35 1.40
CA ILE A 78 -10.81 -12.62 2.59
C ILE A 78 -10.25 -13.26 3.88
N ALA A 79 -10.09 -14.59 3.90
CA ALA A 79 -9.55 -15.30 5.05
C ALA A 79 -8.11 -14.92 5.36
N GLU A 80 -7.25 -14.82 4.35
CA GLU A 80 -5.85 -14.44 4.52
C GLU A 80 -5.71 -12.95 4.85
N MET A 81 -6.45 -12.08 4.16
CA MET A 81 -6.43 -10.64 4.42
C MET A 81 -6.92 -10.28 5.82
N SER A 82 -7.80 -11.09 6.41
CA SER A 82 -8.31 -10.95 7.79
C SER A 82 -7.61 -11.86 8.81
N LYS A 83 -6.53 -12.56 8.42
CA LYS A 83 -5.77 -13.42 9.33
C LYS A 83 -4.92 -12.57 10.26
N ARG A 84 -5.04 -12.82 11.56
CA ARG A 84 -4.20 -12.19 12.59
C ARG A 84 -2.98 -13.04 12.90
N GLU A 85 -1.86 -12.38 13.03
CA GLU A 85 -0.61 -13.00 13.47
C GLU A 85 -0.32 -12.64 14.93
N HIS A 86 0.45 -13.48 15.61
CA HIS A 86 0.98 -13.16 16.94
C HIS A 86 2.24 -12.30 16.82
N ASN A 87 2.36 -11.32 17.71
CA ASN A 87 3.64 -10.65 17.92
C ASN A 87 4.59 -11.53 18.75
N LYS A 88 5.84 -11.07 18.93
CA LYS A 88 6.84 -11.79 19.73
C LYS A 88 6.45 -11.97 21.22
N LYS A 89 5.47 -11.21 21.72
CA LYS A 89 4.95 -11.29 23.09
C LYS A 89 3.72 -12.18 23.22
N GLY A 90 3.25 -12.76 22.11
CA GLY A 90 2.06 -13.61 22.07
C GLY A 90 0.74 -12.86 21.87
N ASP A 91 0.75 -11.53 21.79
CA ASP A 91 -0.48 -10.76 21.50
C ASP A 91 -0.82 -10.83 20.01
N TYR A 92 -2.09 -10.78 19.70
CA TYR A 92 -2.54 -10.69 18.30
C TYR A 92 -2.26 -9.29 17.72
N LYS A 93 -1.59 -9.26 16.58
CA LYS A 93 -1.56 -8.06 15.73
C LYS A 93 -2.91 -7.87 15.04
N LYS A 94 -3.15 -6.67 14.53
CA LYS A 94 -4.25 -6.47 13.57
C LYS A 94 -3.97 -7.25 12.27
N SER A 95 -5.02 -7.74 11.65
CA SER A 95 -4.96 -8.26 10.28
C SER A 95 -4.76 -7.11 9.27
N PHE A 96 -4.52 -7.42 8.00
CA PHE A 96 -4.42 -6.39 6.97
C PHE A 96 -5.73 -5.61 6.85
N LEU A 97 -6.87 -6.28 6.74
CA LEU A 97 -8.17 -5.60 6.74
C LEU A 97 -8.45 -4.87 8.06
N GLY A 98 -7.97 -5.40 9.19
CA GLY A 98 -8.06 -4.75 10.49
C GLY A 98 -7.24 -3.45 10.58
N PHE A 99 -6.07 -3.37 9.92
CA PHE A 99 -5.31 -2.12 9.80
C PHE A 99 -6.04 -1.10 8.93
N ILE A 100 -6.57 -1.53 7.78
CA ILE A 100 -7.35 -0.67 6.90
C ILE A 100 -8.60 -0.13 7.62
N PHE A 101 -9.36 -0.98 8.32
CA PHE A 101 -10.49 -0.55 9.13
C PHE A 101 -10.08 0.45 10.22
N TYR A 102 -8.91 0.24 10.84
CA TYR A 102 -8.37 1.16 11.85
C TYR A 102 -8.06 2.55 11.28
N ASN A 103 -7.65 2.66 10.02
CA ASN A 103 -7.45 3.95 9.36
C ASN A 103 -8.75 4.75 9.31
N TYR A 104 -9.87 4.15 8.85
CA TYR A 104 -11.19 4.80 8.86
C TYR A 104 -11.66 5.15 10.26
N LEU A 105 -11.41 4.28 11.24
CA LEU A 105 -11.78 4.52 12.63
C LEU A 105 -11.01 5.69 13.23
N THR A 106 -9.74 5.84 12.87
CA THR A 106 -8.82 6.81 13.47
C THR A 106 -8.90 8.17 12.78
N PHE A 107 -8.96 8.20 11.46
CA PHE A 107 -8.88 9.43 10.67
C PHE A 107 -10.25 9.94 10.19
N GLY A 108 -11.29 9.12 10.29
CA GLY A 108 -12.66 9.53 9.97
C GLY A 108 -12.76 10.11 8.56
N THR A 109 -13.26 11.35 8.45
CA THR A 109 -13.44 12.04 7.17
C THR A 109 -12.15 12.49 6.48
N GLU A 110 -11.02 12.48 7.19
CA GLU A 110 -9.71 12.73 6.56
C GLU A 110 -9.22 11.53 5.74
N CYS A 111 -9.73 10.31 5.98
CA CYS A 111 -9.46 9.11 5.21
C CYS A 111 -10.51 8.95 4.10
N SER A 112 -10.16 9.24 2.85
CA SER A 112 -11.09 9.04 1.72
C SER A 112 -11.15 7.59 1.28
N HIS A 113 -10.00 7.00 0.98
CA HIS A 113 -9.90 5.63 0.49
C HIS A 113 -8.72 4.89 1.14
N CYS A 114 -8.84 3.56 1.15
CA CYS A 114 -7.72 2.68 1.45
C CYS A 114 -7.54 1.65 0.35
N TYR A 115 -6.30 1.32 0.07
CA TYR A 115 -5.93 0.38 -0.98
C TYR A 115 -5.11 -0.77 -0.42
N PHE A 116 -5.46 -1.98 -0.80
CA PHE A 116 -4.62 -3.16 -0.60
C PHE A 116 -4.01 -3.56 -1.94
N ILE A 117 -2.70 -3.39 -2.06
CA ILE A 117 -1.96 -3.63 -3.29
C ILE A 117 -1.17 -4.93 -3.17
N SER A 118 -1.19 -5.77 -4.20
CA SER A 118 -0.36 -6.98 -4.24
C SER A 118 0.14 -7.33 -5.64
N ASN A 119 1.30 -7.97 -5.70
CA ASN A 119 1.81 -8.61 -6.91
C ASN A 119 1.01 -9.84 -7.34
N ASN A 120 0.20 -10.42 -6.45
CA ASN A 120 -0.63 -11.59 -6.70
C ASN A 120 -2.09 -11.21 -6.92
N ALA A 121 -2.80 -12.05 -7.63
CA ALA A 121 -4.23 -11.93 -7.88
C ALA A 121 -5.07 -12.10 -6.60
N PHE A 122 -6.36 -11.81 -6.72
CA PHE A 122 -7.36 -11.95 -5.67
C PHE A 122 -8.36 -13.03 -6.06
N ASP A 123 -8.90 -13.73 -5.07
CA ASP A 123 -9.90 -14.74 -5.30
C ASP A 123 -11.25 -14.15 -5.76
N LYS A 124 -12.14 -15.01 -6.21
CA LYS A 124 -13.44 -14.61 -6.74
C LYS A 124 -14.33 -13.85 -5.74
N GLU A 125 -14.19 -14.10 -4.42
CA GLU A 125 -15.00 -13.38 -3.42
C GLU A 125 -14.50 -11.94 -3.24
N VAL A 126 -13.18 -11.75 -3.23
CA VAL A 126 -12.56 -10.42 -3.18
C VAL A 126 -12.88 -9.65 -4.46
N LEU A 127 -12.74 -10.27 -5.63
CA LEU A 127 -13.08 -9.64 -6.91
C LEU A 127 -14.58 -9.29 -7.02
N LEU A 128 -15.47 -10.15 -6.48
CA LEU A 128 -16.90 -9.85 -6.44
C LEU A 128 -17.20 -8.63 -5.55
N TRP A 129 -16.55 -8.53 -4.38
CA TRP A 129 -16.65 -7.34 -3.53
C TRP A 129 -16.23 -6.09 -4.30
N GLN A 130 -15.06 -6.13 -4.95
CA GLN A 130 -14.55 -4.99 -5.72
C GLN A 130 -15.48 -4.58 -6.86
N ALA A 131 -15.93 -5.53 -7.68
CA ALA A 131 -16.84 -5.25 -8.78
C ALA A 131 -18.14 -4.56 -8.32
N ILE A 132 -18.68 -4.95 -7.16
CA ILE A 132 -19.89 -4.33 -6.62
C ILE A 132 -19.66 -2.87 -6.22
N ILE A 133 -18.54 -2.57 -5.54
CA ILE A 133 -18.28 -1.20 -5.09
C ILE A 133 -17.82 -0.29 -6.24
N GLU A 134 -17.08 -0.81 -7.21
CA GLU A 134 -16.67 -0.08 -8.43
C GLU A 134 -17.88 0.30 -9.31
N ASP A 135 -18.92 -0.55 -9.33
CA ASP A 135 -20.22 -0.24 -9.94
C ASP A 135 -21.05 0.81 -9.15
N GLY A 136 -20.50 1.35 -8.05
CA GLY A 136 -21.20 2.30 -7.16
C GLY A 136 -22.32 1.67 -6.34
N LYS A 137 -22.38 0.32 -6.27
CA LYS A 137 -23.39 -0.44 -5.54
C LYS A 137 -22.95 -0.73 -4.10
N LYS A 138 -23.91 -1.05 -3.24
CA LYS A 138 -23.62 -1.38 -1.83
C LYS A 138 -23.53 -2.89 -1.65
N LEU A 139 -22.37 -3.38 -1.15
CA LEU A 139 -22.19 -4.81 -0.89
C LEU A 139 -23.25 -5.38 0.04
N GLN A 140 -23.70 -4.61 1.03
CA GLN A 140 -24.77 -4.98 1.97
C GLN A 140 -26.08 -5.32 1.27
N ILE A 141 -26.34 -4.73 0.10
CA ILE A 141 -27.58 -4.96 -0.69
C ILE A 141 -27.36 -6.08 -1.70
N GLU A 142 -26.26 -6.03 -2.44
CA GLU A 142 -25.99 -6.94 -3.56
C GLU A 142 -25.55 -8.34 -3.09
N ASN A 143 -24.83 -8.41 -1.96
CA ASN A 143 -24.36 -9.69 -1.40
C ASN A 143 -24.25 -9.64 0.13
N VAL A 144 -25.39 -9.81 0.79
CA VAL A 144 -25.50 -9.81 2.26
C VAL A 144 -24.59 -10.85 2.90
N ALA A 145 -24.45 -12.05 2.32
CA ALA A 145 -23.63 -13.11 2.89
C ALA A 145 -22.14 -12.72 2.92
N LEU A 146 -21.62 -12.13 1.84
CA LEU A 146 -20.23 -11.67 1.77
C LEU A 146 -20.00 -10.46 2.69
N TYR A 147 -20.94 -9.51 2.73
CA TYR A 147 -20.91 -8.39 3.65
C TYR A 147 -20.80 -8.85 5.11
N GLU A 148 -21.69 -9.74 5.56
CA GLU A 148 -21.70 -10.26 6.93
C GLU A 148 -20.44 -11.11 7.22
N LYS A 149 -19.93 -11.85 6.23
CA LYS A 149 -18.68 -12.60 6.35
C LYS A 149 -17.50 -11.68 6.67
N ILE A 150 -17.33 -10.59 5.92
CA ILE A 150 -16.26 -9.61 6.15
C ILE A 150 -16.48 -8.89 7.48
N LYS A 151 -17.70 -8.43 7.74
CA LYS A 151 -18.09 -7.74 8.97
C LYS A 151 -17.79 -8.58 10.22
N GLY A 152 -18.15 -9.85 10.20
CA GLY A 152 -17.90 -10.77 11.30
C GLY A 152 -16.41 -10.95 11.60
N ARG A 153 -15.57 -11.01 10.57
CA ARG A 153 -14.13 -11.13 10.74
C ARG A 153 -13.52 -9.86 11.38
N ILE A 154 -13.88 -8.69 10.88
CA ILE A 154 -13.43 -7.42 11.46
C ILE A 154 -13.98 -7.24 12.89
N LYS A 155 -15.26 -7.51 13.11
CA LYS A 155 -15.90 -7.43 14.43
C LYS A 155 -15.19 -8.31 15.46
N ASN A 156 -14.83 -9.53 15.10
CA ASN A 156 -14.10 -10.46 15.98
C ASN A 156 -12.71 -9.90 16.37
N GLU A 157 -12.07 -9.15 15.50
CA GLU A 157 -10.77 -8.54 15.79
C GLU A 157 -10.88 -7.41 16.83
N PHE A 158 -11.98 -6.69 16.84
CA PHE A 158 -12.25 -5.56 17.74
C PHE A 158 -13.11 -5.92 18.95
N THR A 159 -13.37 -7.19 19.23
CA THR A 159 -14.28 -7.64 20.30
C THR A 159 -13.96 -7.02 21.67
N ASN A 160 -12.68 -6.91 22.03
CA ASN A 160 -12.27 -6.36 23.34
C ASN A 160 -12.32 -4.83 23.42
N ASN A 161 -12.34 -4.14 22.29
CA ASN A 161 -12.36 -2.66 22.22
C ASN A 161 -13.28 -2.24 21.07
N MET A 162 -14.53 -2.69 21.10
CA MET A 162 -15.51 -2.39 20.06
C MET A 162 -15.86 -0.89 20.07
N PRO A 163 -15.63 -0.18 18.95
CA PRO A 163 -16.04 1.22 18.85
C PRO A 163 -17.57 1.33 18.88
N SER A 164 -18.10 2.36 19.54
CA SER A 164 -19.54 2.61 19.59
C SER A 164 -20.17 2.88 18.22
N ASN A 165 -19.37 3.37 17.27
CA ASN A 165 -19.76 3.67 15.89
C ASN A 165 -19.30 2.58 14.88
N PHE A 166 -19.04 1.35 15.35
CA PHE A 166 -18.47 0.28 14.53
C PHE A 166 -19.22 0.08 13.21
N ASP A 167 -20.54 -0.04 13.26
CA ASP A 167 -21.35 -0.33 12.07
C ASP A 167 -21.24 0.80 11.02
N ALA A 168 -21.32 2.05 11.47
CA ALA A 168 -21.20 3.20 10.57
C ALA A 168 -19.80 3.30 9.94
N VAL A 169 -18.74 3.05 10.71
CA VAL A 169 -17.37 3.03 10.18
C VAL A 169 -17.15 1.82 9.26
N PHE A 170 -17.77 0.68 9.58
CA PHE A 170 -17.69 -0.51 8.73
C PHE A 170 -18.35 -0.28 7.37
N ASP A 171 -19.46 0.42 7.31
CA ASP A 171 -20.13 0.76 6.04
C ASP A 171 -19.26 1.68 5.18
N VAL A 172 -18.52 2.62 5.78
CA VAL A 172 -17.53 3.45 5.07
C VAL A 172 -16.36 2.60 4.60
N PHE A 173 -15.79 1.78 5.48
CA PHE A 173 -14.67 0.89 5.17
C PHE A 173 -14.99 -0.03 3.98
N ILE A 174 -16.14 -0.73 4.01
CA ILE A 174 -16.47 -1.72 2.99
C ILE A 174 -16.69 -1.10 1.61
N GLN A 175 -17.13 0.16 1.57
CA GLN A 175 -17.44 0.90 0.35
C GLN A 175 -16.23 1.62 -0.25
N ASN A 176 -15.25 1.98 0.58
CA ASN A 176 -14.12 2.82 0.16
C ASN A 176 -12.76 2.09 0.29
N THR A 177 -12.78 0.76 0.44
CA THR A 177 -11.56 -0.06 0.42
C THR A 177 -11.44 -0.78 -0.90
N PHE A 178 -10.35 -0.53 -1.61
CA PHE A 178 -10.06 -1.10 -2.92
C PHE A 178 -8.89 -2.08 -2.85
N VAL A 179 -8.95 -3.10 -3.70
CA VAL A 179 -7.85 -4.05 -3.88
C VAL A 179 -7.36 -3.98 -5.33
N HIS A 180 -6.05 -3.90 -5.51
CA HIS A 180 -5.46 -3.85 -6.84
C HIS A 180 -4.32 -4.85 -6.98
N GLN A 181 -4.36 -5.64 -8.04
CA GLN A 181 -3.20 -6.40 -8.46
C GLN A 181 -2.22 -5.45 -9.14
N SER A 182 -1.02 -5.35 -8.59
CA SER A 182 0.04 -4.53 -9.14
C SER A 182 0.54 -5.08 -10.48
N ASP A 183 0.84 -4.20 -11.42
CA ASP A 183 1.52 -4.55 -12.67
C ASP A 183 2.98 -4.97 -12.43
N LEU A 184 3.57 -4.53 -11.31
CA LEU A 184 4.93 -4.88 -10.96
C LEU A 184 5.02 -6.33 -10.47
N GLN A 185 5.91 -7.10 -11.10
CA GLN A 185 6.19 -8.49 -10.75
C GLN A 185 7.44 -8.58 -9.88
N LEU A 186 7.45 -9.49 -8.88
CA LEU A 186 8.59 -9.66 -7.94
C LEU A 186 9.94 -9.91 -8.61
N THR A 187 9.97 -10.45 -9.81
CA THR A 187 11.20 -10.78 -10.53
C THR A 187 11.67 -9.66 -11.46
N THR A 188 10.83 -8.67 -11.75
CA THR A 188 11.08 -7.66 -12.80
C THR A 188 10.73 -6.24 -12.39
N TYR A 189 10.28 -6.01 -11.15
CA TYR A 189 9.80 -4.69 -10.70
C TYR A 189 10.81 -3.56 -10.92
N GLU A 190 12.12 -3.83 -10.74
CA GLU A 190 13.16 -2.84 -10.97
C GLU A 190 13.19 -2.35 -12.42
N ASN A 191 13.18 -3.30 -13.35
CA ASN A 191 13.20 -3.00 -14.79
C ASN A 191 11.89 -2.37 -15.25
N GLN A 192 10.75 -2.84 -14.71
CA GLN A 192 9.43 -2.29 -15.03
C GLN A 192 9.31 -0.84 -14.57
N THR A 193 9.65 -0.54 -13.30
CA THR A 193 9.63 0.82 -12.77
C THR A 193 10.57 1.75 -13.54
N LYS A 194 11.77 1.26 -13.85
CA LYS A 194 12.73 2.03 -14.66
C LYS A 194 12.20 2.27 -16.07
N GLY A 195 11.64 1.24 -16.72
CA GLY A 195 11.06 1.37 -18.05
C GLY A 195 9.96 2.42 -18.09
N GLU A 196 9.05 2.40 -17.10
CA GLU A 196 7.97 3.38 -17.00
C GLU A 196 8.47 4.81 -16.80
N PHE A 197 9.51 4.98 -15.97
CA PHE A 197 10.13 6.29 -15.80
C PHE A 197 10.75 6.82 -17.11
N PHE A 198 11.40 5.95 -17.89
CA PHE A 198 11.95 6.33 -19.19
C PHE A 198 10.87 6.64 -20.23
N ASN A 199 9.74 5.91 -20.19
CA ASN A 199 8.58 6.21 -21.01
C ASN A 199 8.03 7.61 -20.69
N TYR A 200 7.88 7.95 -19.40
CA TYR A 200 7.46 9.29 -18.96
C TYR A 200 8.38 10.41 -19.46
N LEU A 201 9.68 10.13 -19.57
CA LEU A 201 10.67 11.10 -20.05
C LEU A 201 10.88 11.10 -21.56
N SER A 202 10.23 10.20 -22.33
CA SER A 202 10.52 9.98 -23.75
C SER A 202 10.37 11.23 -24.61
N ASP A 203 9.40 12.08 -24.27
CA ASP A 203 9.09 13.33 -25.00
C ASP A 203 9.83 14.56 -24.42
N LYS A 204 10.69 14.35 -23.41
CA LYS A 204 11.47 15.41 -22.77
C LYS A 204 12.93 15.34 -23.30
N ASP A 205 13.50 16.50 -23.58
CA ASP A 205 14.90 16.59 -24.06
C ASP A 205 15.90 16.35 -22.90
N ILE A 206 15.92 15.11 -22.40
CA ILE A 206 16.74 14.69 -21.26
C ILE A 206 17.66 13.54 -21.69
N SER A 207 18.96 13.69 -21.44
CA SER A 207 19.91 12.61 -21.75
C SER A 207 19.63 11.34 -20.90
N THR A 208 19.91 10.17 -21.45
CA THR A 208 19.79 8.88 -20.74
C THR A 208 20.56 8.86 -19.41
N ASN A 209 21.74 9.49 -19.37
CA ASN A 209 22.53 9.57 -18.14
C ASN A 209 21.84 10.43 -17.08
N THR A 210 21.29 11.58 -17.46
CA THR A 210 20.52 12.46 -16.57
C THR A 210 19.27 11.73 -16.08
N ALA A 211 18.53 11.08 -16.96
CA ALA A 211 17.33 10.30 -16.61
C ALA A 211 17.66 9.18 -15.59
N ASN A 212 18.76 8.44 -15.80
CA ASN A 212 19.23 7.44 -14.84
C ASN A 212 19.57 8.06 -13.48
N HIS A 213 20.22 9.22 -13.47
CA HIS A 213 20.56 9.91 -12.22
C HIS A 213 19.31 10.34 -11.44
N ILE A 214 18.36 10.96 -12.12
CA ILE A 214 17.07 11.38 -11.51
C ILE A 214 16.32 10.16 -10.95
N PHE A 215 16.23 9.07 -11.72
CA PHE A 215 15.58 7.84 -11.28
C PHE A 215 16.21 7.27 -10.00
N GLN A 216 17.54 7.19 -9.95
CA GLN A 216 18.26 6.71 -8.76
C GLN A 216 18.09 7.66 -7.57
N GLN A 217 18.03 8.96 -7.81
CA GLN A 217 17.77 9.95 -6.78
C GLN A 217 16.37 9.76 -6.19
N LEU A 218 15.34 9.59 -7.03
CA LEU A 218 13.97 9.36 -6.58
C LEU A 218 13.86 8.09 -5.73
N LEU A 219 14.45 6.97 -6.17
CA LEU A 219 14.52 5.74 -5.37
C LEU A 219 15.19 5.96 -4.01
N ASN A 220 16.29 6.70 -3.99
CA ASN A 220 17.04 6.98 -2.76
C ASN A 220 16.24 7.90 -1.82
N ASP A 221 15.49 8.85 -2.35
CA ASP A 221 14.62 9.71 -1.56
C ASP A 221 13.48 8.92 -0.93
N VAL A 222 12.82 8.03 -1.67
CA VAL A 222 11.81 7.12 -1.11
C VAL A 222 12.42 6.26 0.00
N ARG A 223 13.59 5.62 -0.23
CA ARG A 223 14.27 4.79 0.79
C ARG A 223 14.63 5.60 2.03
N LYS A 224 15.14 6.81 1.87
CA LYS A 224 15.50 7.70 2.96
C LYS A 224 14.28 8.09 3.77
N LYS A 225 13.22 8.56 3.09
CA LYS A 225 11.97 8.98 3.73
C LYS A 225 11.26 7.82 4.43
N SER A 226 11.29 6.61 3.88
CA SER A 226 10.75 5.41 4.53
C SER A 226 11.47 5.08 5.86
N LYS A 227 12.76 5.29 5.95
CA LYS A 227 13.57 5.00 7.16
C LYS A 227 13.45 6.07 8.25
N GLU A 228 13.02 7.29 7.93
CA GLU A 228 12.89 8.36 8.90
C GLU A 228 11.87 8.01 9.98
N LYS A 229 12.23 8.24 11.24
CA LYS A 229 11.32 8.13 12.38
C LYS A 229 10.81 9.51 12.75
N ILE A 230 9.54 9.61 12.99
CA ILE A 230 8.90 10.86 13.42
C ILE A 230 8.26 10.67 14.79
N ASN A 231 8.20 11.76 15.53
CA ASN A 231 7.45 11.84 16.79
C ASN A 231 6.23 12.74 16.55
N VAL A 232 5.08 12.28 16.99
CA VAL A 232 3.84 13.06 16.94
C VAL A 232 3.61 13.76 18.29
N PRO A 233 2.98 14.95 18.31
CA PRO A 233 2.47 15.71 17.18
C PRO A 233 3.57 16.34 16.32
N ILE A 234 3.29 16.47 15.01
CA ILE A 234 4.22 17.04 14.02
C ILE A 234 3.46 18.03 13.13
N SER A 235 4.10 19.14 12.72
CA SER A 235 3.49 20.05 11.74
C SER A 235 3.55 19.46 10.34
N ILE A 236 2.57 19.79 9.48
CA ILE A 236 2.53 19.32 8.09
C ILE A 236 3.83 19.64 7.34
N LYS A 237 4.37 20.84 7.48
CA LYS A 237 5.64 21.24 6.86
C LYS A 237 6.77 20.27 7.24
N ARG A 238 6.93 19.97 8.52
CA ARG A 238 7.98 19.07 9.00
C ARG A 238 7.70 17.61 8.62
N LEU A 239 6.45 17.22 8.49
CA LEU A 239 6.06 15.91 7.99
C LEU A 239 6.46 15.75 6.52
N ILE A 240 6.19 16.76 5.67
CA ILE A 240 6.63 16.78 4.27
C ILE A 240 8.16 16.69 4.18
N GLU A 241 8.88 17.51 4.93
CA GLU A 241 10.35 17.48 4.95
C GLU A 241 10.90 16.08 5.28
N LYS A 242 10.29 15.36 6.23
CA LYS A 242 10.79 14.07 6.72
C LYS A 242 10.28 12.87 5.93
N LYS A 243 9.02 12.88 5.54
CA LYS A 243 8.31 11.73 4.98
C LYS A 243 7.72 11.97 3.61
N GLY A 244 7.45 13.23 3.25
CA GLY A 244 6.73 13.61 2.04
C GLY A 244 7.62 13.71 0.80
N ILE A 245 7.06 13.33 -0.33
CA ILE A 245 7.57 13.61 -1.67
C ILE A 245 6.47 14.40 -2.36
N ASP A 246 6.77 15.63 -2.70
CA ASP A 246 5.86 16.51 -3.44
C ASP A 246 5.98 16.19 -4.94
N VAL A 247 4.92 15.64 -5.52
CA VAL A 247 4.90 15.21 -6.91
C VAL A 247 5.02 16.42 -7.85
N ALA A 248 4.42 17.56 -7.50
CA ALA A 248 4.52 18.78 -8.29
C ALA A 248 5.94 19.37 -8.34
N GLU A 249 6.80 19.06 -7.36
CA GLU A 249 8.20 19.48 -7.39
C GLU A 249 9.08 18.62 -8.30
N ILE A 250 8.71 17.37 -8.55
CA ILE A 250 9.45 16.46 -9.45
C ILE A 250 9.23 16.84 -10.92
N SER A 251 8.05 17.38 -11.24
CA SER A 251 7.69 17.74 -12.62
C SER A 251 8.42 18.98 -13.18
N LYS A 252 9.05 19.79 -12.31
CA LYS A 252 9.81 21.00 -12.64
C LYS A 252 11.26 20.70 -13.03
#